data_c5da7ee16ad5af5242979b76ae8f0da6
#
_entry.id   c5da7ee16ad5af5242979b76ae8f0da6
#
_cell.length_a   1.000
_cell.length_b   1.000
_cell.length_c   1.000
_cell.angle_alpha   90.00
_cell.angle_beta   90.00
_cell.angle_gamma   90.00
#
_symmetry.space_group_name_H-M   'P 1'
#
loop_
_entity.id
_entity.type
_entity.pdbx_description
1 polymer ?
#
loop_
_entity_poly.entity_id
_entity_poly.type
_entity_poly.pdbx_seq_one_letter_code
_entity_poly.pdbx_strand_id
1 'polypeptide(L)'
;QNASIVICTQTNKCAFVDPGGDIDTLLDVAKSNNLIPEKILLTHGHIDHAGGAQELSNILKIQIEGPHIADKFLLDELKKQGQMFGMMSENCSPDRWLDEGDVIKIGDVKLDTYFCPGHTPGHVIFYNKENKLALVGDVLFQGSIGRTDLPGGNHQELLESIKNKLWPLGNDIEFIPGHGPNSTFAQERATNAFVADSILMNN
;
A
#
# COMPACT_ATOMS: atom_id res chain seq x y z
N GLN A 1 6.02 8.01 -6.05
CA GLN A 1 5.20 6.83 -5.79
C GLN A 1 3.82 6.93 -6.46
N ASN A 2 3.05 5.84 -6.48
CA ASN A 2 1.69 5.78 -6.99
C ASN A 2 0.69 5.94 -5.82
N ALA A 3 0.05 7.09 -5.69
CA ALA A 3 -1.15 7.22 -4.86
C ALA A 3 -2.36 6.69 -5.64
N SER A 4 -3.24 5.93 -4.99
CA SER A 4 -4.41 5.34 -5.62
C SER A 4 -5.71 5.82 -4.97
N ILE A 5 -6.80 5.86 -5.73
CA ILE A 5 -8.15 6.07 -5.21
C ILE A 5 -8.98 4.82 -5.52
N VAL A 6 -9.38 4.09 -4.49
CA VAL A 6 -10.32 2.97 -4.62
C VAL A 6 -11.74 3.51 -4.54
N ILE A 7 -12.56 3.22 -5.55
CA ILE A 7 -13.91 3.78 -5.70
C ILE A 7 -14.95 2.67 -5.73
N CYS A 8 -15.96 2.77 -4.89
CA CYS A 8 -17.19 2.00 -5.02
C CYS A 8 -18.11 2.69 -6.03
N THR A 9 -18.22 2.16 -7.24
CA THR A 9 -19.00 2.75 -8.32
C THR A 9 -20.52 2.78 -8.07
N GLN A 10 -21.02 1.97 -7.12
CA GLN A 10 -22.43 1.94 -6.75
C GLN A 10 -22.79 3.09 -5.80
N THR A 11 -21.85 3.52 -4.95
CA THR A 11 -22.12 4.49 -3.88
C THR A 11 -21.32 5.78 -4.03
N ASN A 12 -20.37 5.86 -4.95
CA ASN A 12 -19.34 6.90 -5.12
C ASN A 12 -18.44 7.09 -3.87
N LYS A 13 -18.52 6.18 -2.89
CA LYS A 13 -17.62 6.19 -1.74
C LYS A 13 -16.22 5.79 -2.17
N CYS A 14 -15.22 6.41 -1.56
CA CYS A 14 -13.83 6.13 -1.93
C CYS A 14 -12.89 6.11 -0.73
N ALA A 15 -11.73 5.47 -0.94
CA ALA A 15 -10.58 5.56 -0.05
C ALA A 15 -9.35 5.99 -0.82
N PHE A 16 -8.52 6.84 -0.22
CA PHE A 16 -7.20 7.16 -0.71
C PHE A 16 -6.21 6.12 -0.17
N VAL A 17 -5.37 5.59 -1.04
CA VAL A 17 -4.33 4.62 -0.68
C VAL A 17 -2.99 5.26 -0.91
N ASP A 18 -2.16 5.27 0.14
CA ASP A 18 -0.82 5.82 0.16
C ASP A 18 -0.74 7.28 -0.35
N PRO A 19 -1.44 8.24 0.28
CA PRO A 19 -1.35 9.65 -0.11
C PRO A 19 -0.03 10.26 0.40
N GLY A 20 1.08 9.97 -0.27
CA GLY A 20 2.41 10.43 0.13
C GLY A 20 2.65 11.94 -0.05
N GLY A 21 1.86 12.59 -0.93
CA GLY A 21 1.94 14.02 -1.22
C GLY A 21 0.88 14.44 -2.23
N ASP A 22 1.04 15.64 -2.82
CA ASP A 22 0.14 16.20 -3.86
C ASP A 22 -1.34 16.19 -3.44
N ILE A 23 -1.60 16.56 -2.17
CA ILE A 23 -2.93 16.45 -1.54
C ILE A 23 -3.98 17.25 -2.32
N ASP A 24 -3.62 18.43 -2.82
CA ASP A 24 -4.54 19.25 -3.63
C ASP A 24 -5.01 18.50 -4.89
N THR A 25 -4.11 17.78 -5.54
CA THR A 25 -4.45 16.96 -6.72
C THR A 25 -5.42 15.83 -6.35
N LEU A 26 -5.20 15.15 -5.24
CA LEU A 26 -6.10 14.09 -4.76
C LEU A 26 -7.49 14.63 -4.42
N LEU A 27 -7.56 15.80 -3.77
CA LEU A 27 -8.81 16.48 -3.45
C LEU A 27 -9.56 16.92 -4.72
N ASP A 28 -8.85 17.49 -5.70
CA ASP A 28 -9.44 17.92 -6.98
C ASP A 28 -9.99 16.73 -7.77
N VAL A 29 -9.27 15.59 -7.80
CA VAL A 29 -9.76 14.36 -8.44
C VAL A 29 -11.03 13.86 -7.75
N ALA A 30 -11.05 13.80 -6.42
CA ALA A 30 -12.23 13.37 -5.68
C ALA A 30 -13.43 14.28 -5.94
N LYS A 31 -13.23 15.59 -5.88
CA LYS A 31 -14.26 16.60 -6.13
C LYS A 31 -14.80 16.57 -7.56
N SER A 32 -13.90 16.52 -8.55
CA SER A 32 -14.28 16.53 -9.98
C SER A 32 -15.07 15.30 -10.40
N ASN A 33 -14.89 14.19 -9.67
CA ASN A 33 -15.62 12.94 -9.90
C ASN A 33 -16.80 12.72 -8.92
N ASN A 34 -17.14 13.73 -8.12
CA ASN A 34 -18.21 13.64 -7.11
C ASN A 34 -18.05 12.44 -6.17
N LEU A 35 -16.81 12.13 -5.77
CA LEU A 35 -16.52 11.04 -4.86
C LEU A 35 -16.81 11.45 -3.41
N ILE A 36 -17.12 10.46 -2.59
CA ILE A 36 -17.39 10.61 -1.16
C ILE A 36 -16.25 9.91 -0.38
N PRO A 37 -15.22 10.65 0.06
CA PRO A 37 -14.11 10.08 0.83
C PRO A 37 -14.59 9.48 2.15
N GLU A 38 -14.25 8.22 2.44
CA GLU A 38 -14.57 7.53 3.69
C GLU A 38 -13.35 7.32 4.58
N LYS A 39 -12.18 7.06 3.97
CA LYS A 39 -10.96 6.75 4.73
C LYS A 39 -9.70 6.90 3.89
N ILE A 40 -8.58 6.85 4.59
CA ILE A 40 -7.23 6.73 4.05
C ILE A 40 -6.69 5.36 4.43
N LEU A 41 -6.03 4.69 3.51
CA LEU A 41 -5.39 3.40 3.72
C LEU A 41 -3.88 3.56 3.52
N LEU A 42 -3.09 2.98 4.41
CA LEU A 42 -1.63 2.97 4.30
C LEU A 42 -1.14 1.53 4.16
N THR A 43 -0.33 1.28 3.13
CA THR A 43 0.35 -0.01 2.96
C THR A 43 1.52 -0.14 3.91
N HIS A 44 2.29 0.93 4.12
CA HIS A 44 3.45 0.97 4.99
C HIS A 44 3.83 2.42 5.40
N GLY A 45 4.83 2.55 6.27
CA GLY A 45 5.15 3.81 6.95
C GLY A 45 6.20 4.70 6.29
N HIS A 46 6.67 4.46 5.06
CA HIS A 46 7.61 5.35 4.40
C HIS A 46 6.97 6.69 4.00
N ILE A 47 7.78 7.75 4.01
CA ILE A 47 7.28 9.12 3.84
C ILE A 47 6.61 9.36 2.50
N ASP A 48 7.09 8.77 1.43
CA ASP A 48 6.51 8.92 0.09
C ASP A 48 5.16 8.20 -0.06
N HIS A 49 4.76 7.35 0.90
CA HIS A 49 3.44 6.72 1.00
C HIS A 49 2.55 7.37 2.06
N ALA A 50 3.11 7.68 3.23
CA ALA A 50 2.34 8.17 4.37
C ALA A 50 2.44 9.68 4.63
N GLY A 51 3.32 10.39 3.90
CA GLY A 51 3.69 11.78 4.21
C GLY A 51 2.54 12.78 4.19
N GLY A 52 1.55 12.59 3.34
CA GLY A 52 0.36 13.45 3.23
C GLY A 52 -0.87 12.93 3.97
N ALA A 53 -0.80 11.73 4.57
CA ALA A 53 -1.97 11.07 5.14
C ALA A 53 -2.59 11.88 6.29
N GLN A 54 -1.78 12.42 7.20
CA GLN A 54 -2.27 13.19 8.32
C GLN A 54 -2.92 14.50 7.88
N GLU A 55 -2.32 15.20 6.92
CA GLU A 55 -2.87 16.42 6.33
C GLU A 55 -4.22 16.15 5.67
N LEU A 56 -4.29 15.13 4.82
CA LEU A 56 -5.53 14.73 4.13
C LEU A 56 -6.64 14.34 5.12
N SER A 57 -6.29 13.58 6.16
CA SER A 57 -7.22 13.23 7.24
C SER A 57 -7.74 14.48 7.97
N ASN A 58 -6.87 15.44 8.26
CA ASN A 58 -7.24 16.69 8.92
C ASN A 58 -8.19 17.56 8.07
N ILE A 59 -7.99 17.58 6.74
CA ILE A 59 -8.85 18.32 5.80
C ILE A 59 -10.23 17.68 5.68
N LEU A 60 -10.27 16.37 5.43
CA LEU A 60 -11.50 15.65 5.12
C LEU A 60 -12.25 15.13 6.36
N LYS A 61 -11.61 15.11 7.53
CA LYS A 61 -12.14 14.52 8.78
C LYS A 61 -12.50 13.04 8.63
N ILE A 62 -11.65 12.30 7.93
CA ILE A 62 -11.78 10.86 7.71
C ILE A 62 -10.66 10.11 8.43
N GLN A 63 -10.89 8.83 8.73
CA GLN A 63 -9.98 7.97 9.46
C GLN A 63 -8.83 7.48 8.59
N ILE A 64 -7.69 7.21 9.25
CA ILE A 64 -6.53 6.52 8.68
C ILE A 64 -6.52 5.09 9.20
N GLU A 65 -6.55 4.09 8.30
CA GLU A 65 -6.41 2.67 8.62
C GLU A 65 -5.11 2.11 8.02
N GLY A 66 -4.37 1.33 8.80
CA GLY A 66 -3.07 0.79 8.41
C GLY A 66 -1.90 1.77 8.61
N PRO A 67 -0.68 1.27 8.42
CA PRO A 67 -0.30 -0.13 8.16
C PRO A 67 -0.45 -1.03 9.40
N HIS A 68 0.35 -2.11 9.49
CA HIS A 68 0.49 -2.86 10.73
C HIS A 68 1.31 -2.06 11.76
N ILE A 69 1.05 -2.30 13.06
CA ILE A 69 1.66 -1.56 14.18
C ILE A 69 3.21 -1.60 14.18
N ALA A 70 3.81 -2.60 13.55
CA ALA A 70 5.27 -2.69 13.44
C ALA A 70 5.92 -1.53 12.68
N ASP A 71 5.15 -0.77 11.87
CA ASP A 71 5.62 0.44 11.17
C ASP A 71 5.44 1.73 11.97
N LYS A 72 4.95 1.65 13.21
CA LYS A 72 4.73 2.83 14.05
C LYS A 72 5.95 3.74 14.14
N PHE A 73 7.14 3.17 14.25
CA PHE A 73 8.39 3.94 14.36
C PHE A 73 8.68 4.79 13.11
N LEU A 74 8.27 4.34 11.91
CA LEU A 74 8.38 5.10 10.68
C LEU A 74 7.40 6.28 10.66
N LEU A 75 6.15 6.03 11.04
CA LEU A 75 5.10 7.04 11.09
C LEU A 75 5.35 8.13 12.15
N ASP A 76 5.97 7.77 13.27
CA ASP A 76 6.35 8.70 14.34
C ASP A 76 7.48 9.67 13.91
N GLU A 77 8.25 9.34 12.87
CA GLU A 77 9.40 10.10 12.37
C GLU A 77 9.13 10.82 11.03
N LEU A 78 7.90 10.78 10.48
CA LEU A 78 7.58 11.36 9.17
C LEU A 78 7.92 12.85 9.07
N LYS A 79 7.63 13.62 10.12
CA LYS A 79 7.96 15.05 10.16
C LYS A 79 9.46 15.30 10.03
N LYS A 80 10.27 14.50 10.69
CA LYS A 80 11.74 14.60 10.65
C LYS A 80 12.27 14.14 9.28
N GLN A 81 11.72 13.07 8.72
CA GLN A 81 12.04 12.64 7.36
C GLN A 81 11.68 13.73 6.34
N GLY A 82 10.50 14.35 6.47
CA GLY A 82 10.09 15.46 5.61
C GLY A 82 11.09 16.61 5.61
N GLN A 83 11.59 17.01 6.77
CA GLN A 83 12.64 18.04 6.87
C GLN A 83 13.94 17.65 6.15
N MET A 84 14.31 16.36 6.20
CA MET A 84 15.53 15.87 5.53
C MET A 84 15.38 15.83 4.00
N PHE A 85 14.19 15.54 3.49
CA PHE A 85 13.92 15.43 2.05
C PHE A 85 13.27 16.67 1.43
N GLY A 86 13.07 17.74 2.21
CA GLY A 86 12.42 18.97 1.72
C GLY A 86 10.92 18.79 1.43
N MET A 87 10.28 17.82 2.08
CA MET A 87 8.85 17.56 1.98
C MET A 87 8.13 18.11 3.22
N MET A 88 6.95 18.68 3.04
CA MET A 88 6.07 19.00 4.15
C MET A 88 5.36 17.74 4.59
N SER A 89 5.55 17.35 5.84
CA SER A 89 4.91 16.17 6.42
C SER A 89 4.70 16.34 7.92
N GLU A 90 3.68 15.72 8.44
CA GLU A 90 3.41 15.59 9.87
C GLU A 90 3.56 14.12 10.28
N ASN A 91 3.84 13.87 11.57
CA ASN A 91 3.78 12.51 12.09
C ASN A 91 2.35 12.00 11.96
N CYS A 92 2.22 10.74 11.57
CA CYS A 92 0.92 10.12 11.33
C CYS A 92 0.61 9.11 12.44
N SER A 93 -0.62 9.18 12.95
CA SER A 93 -1.14 8.22 13.93
C SER A 93 -2.42 7.61 13.38
N PRO A 94 -2.38 6.39 12.84
CA PRO A 94 -3.56 5.71 12.35
C PRO A 94 -4.63 5.54 13.44
N ASP A 95 -5.89 5.70 13.05
CA ASP A 95 -7.04 5.40 13.93
C ASP A 95 -7.21 3.89 14.14
N ARG A 96 -6.74 3.11 13.15
CA ARG A 96 -6.76 1.64 13.20
C ARG A 96 -5.50 1.07 12.58
N TRP A 97 -4.76 0.24 13.32
CA TRP A 97 -3.73 -0.62 12.79
C TRP A 97 -4.36 -1.85 12.14
N LEU A 98 -3.72 -2.39 11.12
CA LEU A 98 -4.23 -3.53 10.37
C LEU A 98 -3.38 -4.78 10.58
N ASP A 99 -4.06 -5.91 10.67
CA ASP A 99 -3.46 -7.24 10.81
C ASP A 99 -3.86 -8.16 9.64
N GLU A 100 -3.20 -9.31 9.57
CA GLU A 100 -3.55 -10.38 8.64
C GLU A 100 -5.01 -10.77 8.75
N GLY A 101 -5.73 -10.78 7.61
CA GLY A 101 -7.12 -11.19 7.54
C GLY A 101 -8.15 -10.11 7.89
N ASP A 102 -7.71 -8.90 8.22
CA ASP A 102 -8.63 -7.78 8.33
C ASP A 102 -9.33 -7.51 7.00
N VAL A 103 -10.59 -7.11 7.07
CA VAL A 103 -11.38 -6.74 5.89
C VAL A 103 -11.77 -5.27 5.99
N ILE A 104 -11.39 -4.50 4.98
CA ILE A 104 -11.72 -3.10 4.85
C ILE A 104 -12.92 -2.96 3.91
N LYS A 105 -13.85 -2.08 4.28
CA LYS A 105 -15.02 -1.78 3.44
C LYS A 105 -14.96 -0.32 2.97
N ILE A 106 -15.25 -0.12 1.68
CA ILE A 106 -15.39 1.19 1.03
C ILE A 106 -16.71 1.14 0.25
N GLY A 107 -17.79 1.68 0.82
CA GLY A 107 -19.12 1.36 0.32
C GLY A 107 -19.35 -0.14 0.30
N ASP A 108 -19.62 -0.72 -0.88
CA ASP A 108 -19.84 -2.15 -1.09
C ASP A 108 -18.55 -2.91 -1.44
N VAL A 109 -17.46 -2.19 -1.77
CA VAL A 109 -16.16 -2.80 -2.07
C VAL A 109 -15.54 -3.36 -0.79
N LYS A 110 -15.00 -4.58 -0.89
CA LYS A 110 -14.24 -5.24 0.18
C LYS A 110 -12.80 -5.42 -0.26
N LEU A 111 -11.88 -5.08 0.62
CA LEU A 111 -10.45 -5.34 0.46
C LEU A 111 -10.00 -6.25 1.61
N ASP A 112 -9.46 -7.40 1.25
CA ASP A 112 -8.82 -8.30 2.21
C ASP A 112 -7.39 -7.80 2.47
N THR A 113 -6.96 -7.78 3.72
CA THR A 113 -5.63 -7.34 4.13
C THR A 113 -4.71 -8.55 4.32
N TYR A 114 -3.52 -8.49 3.72
CA TYR A 114 -2.46 -9.47 3.93
C TYR A 114 -1.24 -8.78 4.53
N PHE A 115 -0.73 -9.33 5.61
CA PHE A 115 0.50 -8.86 6.26
C PHE A 115 1.71 -9.40 5.49
N CYS A 116 2.48 -8.50 4.88
CA CYS A 116 3.59 -8.81 3.95
C CYS A 116 4.88 -8.07 4.35
N PRO A 117 5.47 -8.40 5.50
CA PRO A 117 6.69 -7.74 5.96
C PRO A 117 7.89 -8.04 5.05
N GLY A 118 8.93 -7.20 5.18
CA GLY A 118 10.22 -7.38 4.53
C GLY A 118 10.75 -6.10 3.88
N HIS A 119 9.95 -5.34 3.14
CA HIS A 119 10.31 -3.98 2.74
C HIS A 119 10.30 -3.04 3.96
N THR A 120 9.22 -3.08 4.72
CA THR A 120 9.13 -2.60 6.10
C THR A 120 8.59 -3.71 6.99
N PRO A 121 8.78 -3.66 8.32
CA PRO A 121 8.27 -4.68 9.22
C PRO A 121 6.74 -4.67 9.37
N GLY A 122 6.08 -3.56 9.04
CA GLY A 122 4.63 -3.39 9.16
C GLY A 122 3.88 -3.36 7.84
N HIS A 123 4.51 -3.73 6.72
CA HIS A 123 3.89 -3.65 5.42
C HIS A 123 2.65 -4.55 5.29
N VAL A 124 1.55 -3.98 4.75
CA VAL A 124 0.33 -4.71 4.39
C VAL A 124 -0.01 -4.46 2.92
N ILE A 125 -0.72 -5.40 2.31
CA ILE A 125 -1.31 -5.22 0.98
C ILE A 125 -2.83 -5.31 1.05
N PHE A 126 -3.51 -4.75 0.05
CA PHE A 126 -4.97 -4.77 -0.05
C PHE A 126 -5.38 -5.54 -1.31
N TYR A 127 -6.22 -6.54 -1.15
CA TYR A 127 -6.67 -7.40 -2.25
C TYR A 127 -8.18 -7.34 -2.42
N ASN A 128 -8.61 -6.95 -3.62
CA ASN A 128 -10.01 -7.07 -4.05
C ASN A 128 -10.22 -8.37 -4.82
N LYS A 129 -10.86 -9.33 -4.18
CA LYS A 129 -11.10 -10.66 -4.74
C LYS A 129 -12.04 -10.63 -5.95
N GLU A 130 -13.04 -9.76 -5.95
CA GLU A 130 -14.05 -9.69 -7.01
C GLU A 130 -13.44 -9.22 -8.34
N ASN A 131 -12.55 -8.24 -8.27
CA ASN A 131 -11.88 -7.67 -9.44
C ASN A 131 -10.50 -8.29 -9.71
N LYS A 132 -10.03 -9.21 -8.85
CA LYS A 132 -8.69 -9.81 -8.93
C LYS A 132 -7.59 -8.75 -9.02
N LEU A 133 -7.69 -7.73 -8.18
CA LEU A 133 -6.80 -6.59 -8.14
C LEU A 133 -6.16 -6.47 -6.76
N ALA A 134 -4.85 -6.33 -6.71
CA ALA A 134 -4.10 -6.09 -5.49
C ALA A 134 -3.39 -4.72 -5.51
N LEU A 135 -3.45 -3.99 -4.39
CA LEU A 135 -2.63 -2.82 -4.12
C LEU A 135 -1.49 -3.31 -3.25
N VAL A 136 -0.31 -3.46 -3.82
CA VAL A 136 0.78 -4.20 -3.17
C VAL A 136 1.85 -3.30 -2.53
N GLY A 137 1.69 -1.98 -2.61
CA GLY A 137 2.70 -1.05 -2.12
C GLY A 137 4.08 -1.41 -2.65
N ASP A 138 5.05 -1.48 -1.76
CA ASP A 138 6.46 -1.75 -2.10
C ASP A 138 6.88 -3.21 -1.86
N VAL A 139 5.93 -4.15 -1.92
CA VAL A 139 6.26 -5.59 -1.87
C VAL A 139 6.75 -6.10 -3.22
N LEU A 140 6.06 -5.79 -4.30
CA LEU A 140 6.31 -6.32 -5.63
C LEU A 140 6.19 -5.22 -6.69
N PHE A 141 7.12 -5.19 -7.64
CA PHE A 141 7.12 -4.28 -8.78
C PHE A 141 7.23 -5.06 -10.09
N GLN A 142 6.92 -4.43 -11.22
CA GLN A 142 7.19 -5.01 -12.52
C GLN A 142 8.69 -5.29 -12.68
N GLY A 143 9.06 -6.57 -12.74
CA GLY A 143 10.44 -7.04 -12.90
C GLY A 143 11.35 -6.84 -11.68
N SER A 144 10.81 -6.40 -10.52
CA SER A 144 11.59 -6.12 -9.31
C SER A 144 10.78 -6.37 -8.04
N ILE A 145 11.41 -6.15 -6.88
CA ILE A 145 10.79 -6.18 -5.55
C ILE A 145 11.22 -4.96 -4.75
N GLY A 146 10.54 -4.70 -3.63
CA GLY A 146 10.91 -3.64 -2.71
C GLY A 146 12.34 -3.79 -2.18
N ARG A 147 13.01 -2.67 -1.92
CA ARG A 147 14.31 -2.67 -1.26
C ARG A 147 14.17 -3.08 0.20
N THR A 148 15.21 -3.68 0.75
CA THR A 148 15.20 -4.22 2.13
C THR A 148 16.40 -3.75 2.97
N ASP A 149 17.09 -2.72 2.50
CA ASP A 149 18.29 -2.14 3.13
C ASP A 149 18.00 -0.91 4.00
N LEU A 150 16.71 -0.51 4.11
CA LEU A 150 16.27 0.55 5.01
C LEU A 150 15.95 0.01 6.42
N PRO A 151 15.84 0.89 7.44
CA PRO A 151 15.57 0.45 8.81
C PRO A 151 14.32 -0.44 8.93
N GLY A 152 14.50 -1.63 9.49
CA GLY A 152 13.44 -2.64 9.63
C GLY A 152 13.26 -3.55 8.43
N GLY A 153 13.96 -3.30 7.30
CA GLY A 153 13.91 -4.15 6.12
C GLY A 153 14.57 -5.52 6.32
N ASN A 154 13.99 -6.55 5.68
CA ASN A 154 14.47 -7.92 5.74
C ASN A 154 14.19 -8.64 4.41
N HIS A 155 15.25 -8.96 3.67
CA HIS A 155 15.12 -9.55 2.34
C HIS A 155 14.44 -10.92 2.35
N GLN A 156 14.80 -11.76 3.33
CA GLN A 156 14.23 -13.11 3.43
C GLN A 156 12.72 -13.06 3.74
N GLU A 157 12.31 -12.18 4.64
CA GLU A 157 10.89 -11.97 4.95
C GLU A 157 10.10 -11.46 3.74
N LEU A 158 10.70 -10.58 2.92
CA LEU A 158 10.05 -10.10 1.70
C LEU A 158 9.82 -11.23 0.69
N LEU A 159 10.82 -12.09 0.48
CA LEU A 159 10.69 -13.26 -0.40
C LEU A 159 9.60 -14.22 0.12
N GLU A 160 9.56 -14.46 1.44
CA GLU A 160 8.55 -15.29 2.09
C GLU A 160 7.15 -14.68 1.99
N SER A 161 7.02 -13.36 2.15
CA SER A 161 5.76 -12.64 1.96
C SER A 161 5.23 -12.84 0.53
N ILE A 162 6.07 -12.67 -0.47
CA ILE A 162 5.68 -12.86 -1.88
C ILE A 162 5.30 -14.32 -2.13
N LYS A 163 6.17 -15.27 -1.75
CA LYS A 163 5.97 -16.71 -1.98
C LYS A 163 4.73 -17.26 -1.29
N ASN A 164 4.52 -16.86 -0.03
CA ASN A 164 3.53 -17.50 0.84
C ASN A 164 2.20 -16.71 0.93
N LYS A 165 2.18 -15.43 0.54
CA LYS A 165 0.99 -14.58 0.62
C LYS A 165 0.47 -14.16 -0.75
N LEU A 166 1.34 -13.70 -1.67
CA LEU A 166 0.92 -13.22 -2.96
C LEU A 166 0.66 -14.38 -3.94
N TRP A 167 1.63 -15.28 -4.12
CA TRP A 167 1.50 -16.37 -5.10
C TRP A 167 0.29 -17.28 -4.88
N PRO A 168 -0.15 -17.60 -3.64
CA PRO A 168 -1.36 -18.37 -3.41
C PRO A 168 -2.66 -17.71 -3.83
N LEU A 169 -2.70 -16.39 -4.03
CA LEU A 169 -3.89 -15.68 -4.51
C LEU A 169 -4.26 -16.05 -5.95
N GLY A 170 -3.28 -16.50 -6.74
CA GLY A 170 -3.48 -16.96 -8.13
C GLY A 170 -2.67 -16.19 -9.15
N ASN A 171 -2.64 -16.70 -10.38
CA ASN A 171 -1.86 -16.12 -11.47
C ASN A 171 -2.55 -14.94 -12.17
N ASP A 172 -3.87 -14.92 -12.15
CA ASP A 172 -4.73 -13.98 -12.87
C ASP A 172 -5.04 -12.70 -12.06
N ILE A 173 -4.14 -12.34 -11.14
CA ILE A 173 -4.21 -11.14 -10.33
C ILE A 173 -3.40 -10.03 -11.01
N GLU A 174 -4.08 -8.92 -11.30
CA GLU A 174 -3.41 -7.65 -11.62
C GLU A 174 -3.01 -6.95 -10.32
N PHE A 175 -1.88 -6.25 -10.32
CA PHE A 175 -1.51 -5.44 -9.17
C PHE A 175 -1.03 -4.04 -9.54
N ILE A 176 -1.32 -3.11 -8.62
CA ILE A 176 -0.84 -1.73 -8.63
C ILE A 176 0.26 -1.65 -7.57
N PRO A 177 1.52 -1.41 -7.97
CA PRO A 177 2.63 -1.25 -7.04
C PRO A 177 2.69 0.17 -6.49
N GLY A 178 3.49 0.37 -5.45
CA GLY A 178 3.82 1.71 -4.95
C GLY A 178 4.65 2.53 -5.93
N HIS A 179 5.43 1.90 -6.79
CA HIS A 179 6.25 2.56 -7.80
C HIS A 179 6.20 1.83 -9.15
N GLY A 180 6.27 2.62 -10.23
CA GLY A 180 6.32 2.09 -11.59
C GLY A 180 4.96 1.64 -12.14
N PRO A 181 4.96 0.88 -13.24
CA PRO A 181 3.74 0.44 -13.90
C PRO A 181 3.11 -0.77 -13.22
N ASN A 182 1.81 -0.99 -13.50
CA ASN A 182 1.09 -2.20 -13.13
C ASN A 182 1.69 -3.44 -13.80
N SER A 183 1.48 -4.60 -13.18
CA SER A 183 1.83 -5.90 -13.73
C SER A 183 0.83 -6.97 -13.27
N THR A 184 1.11 -8.23 -13.54
CA THR A 184 0.31 -9.36 -13.10
C THR A 184 1.18 -10.37 -12.35
N PHE A 185 0.58 -11.12 -11.43
CA PHE A 185 1.33 -12.18 -10.74
C PHE A 185 1.85 -13.24 -11.72
N ALA A 186 1.10 -13.55 -12.79
CA ALA A 186 1.58 -14.46 -13.84
C ALA A 186 2.88 -13.97 -14.49
N GLN A 187 2.94 -12.68 -14.84
CA GLN A 187 4.13 -12.09 -15.47
C GLN A 187 5.34 -12.14 -14.53
N GLU A 188 5.14 -11.74 -13.27
CA GLU A 188 6.25 -11.71 -12.30
C GLU A 188 6.73 -13.12 -11.93
N ARG A 189 5.83 -14.08 -11.78
CA ARG A 189 6.18 -15.50 -11.57
C ARG A 189 6.97 -16.09 -12.74
N ALA A 190 6.71 -15.61 -13.95
CA ALA A 190 7.43 -16.09 -15.14
C ALA A 190 8.80 -15.45 -15.29
N THR A 191 8.96 -14.15 -15.02
CA THR A 191 10.11 -13.38 -15.51
C THR A 191 10.81 -12.48 -14.50
N ASN A 192 10.26 -12.27 -13.30
CA ASN A 192 10.86 -11.39 -12.32
C ASN A 192 12.22 -11.94 -11.83
N ALA A 193 13.26 -11.12 -11.91
CA ALA A 193 14.63 -11.52 -11.59
C ALA A 193 14.86 -11.94 -10.13
N PHE A 194 13.92 -11.63 -9.22
CA PHE A 194 14.05 -11.90 -7.78
C PHE A 194 13.13 -13.01 -7.30
N VAL A 195 11.93 -13.12 -7.89
CA VAL A 195 10.83 -13.93 -7.33
C VAL A 195 10.13 -14.81 -8.37
N ALA A 196 10.70 -14.96 -9.57
CA ALA A 196 10.16 -15.93 -10.53
C ALA A 196 10.12 -17.34 -9.91
N ASP A 197 9.16 -18.16 -10.34
CA ASP A 197 8.98 -19.52 -9.82
C ASP A 197 10.30 -20.34 -9.95
N SER A 198 11.06 -20.14 -11.02
CA SER A 198 12.37 -20.78 -11.23
C SER A 198 13.43 -20.37 -10.18
N ILE A 199 13.29 -19.21 -9.55
CA ILE A 199 14.20 -18.70 -8.52
C ILE A 199 13.77 -19.18 -7.14
N LEU A 200 12.47 -19.02 -6.82
CA LEU A 200 11.93 -19.37 -5.49
C LEU A 200 11.82 -20.88 -5.23
N MET A 201 11.84 -21.72 -6.29
CA MET A 201 11.86 -23.17 -6.13
C MET A 201 13.26 -23.74 -5.89
N ASN A 202 14.30 -22.96 -6.15
CA ASN A 202 15.70 -23.39 -5.99
C ASN A 202 16.35 -22.87 -4.68
N ASN A 203 15.61 -22.11 -3.90
CA ASN A 203 15.95 -21.60 -2.57
C ASN A 203 14.95 -22.19 -1.53
#